data_a0ba39f29fd246e6826ceaa7c203e7d8
#
_entry.id   a0ba39f29fd246e6826ceaa7c203e7d8
#
_cell.length_a   1.000
_cell.length_b   1.000
_cell.length_c   1.000
_cell.angle_alpha   90.00
_cell.angle_beta   90.00
_cell.angle_gamma   90.00
#
_symmetry.space_group_name_H-M   'P 1'
#
loop_
_entity.id
_entity.type
_entity.pdbx_description
1 polymer ?
#
loop_
_entity_poly.entity_id
_entity_poly.type
_entity_poly.pdbx_seq_one_letter_code
_entity_poly.pdbx_strand_id
1 'polypeptide(L)'
;MNYKYSAFPFRGKLKWPNDAKIALILTLNLEYWDMIKDTNEPYYAGGPAVLPDLLPGKIADFPNFTWREYGLRVGIWRLFECFNEAGVRPSCTINAKTALERPQLAKYPDDNNWEIVAHNYEQGELLTNFNGDIQKEREIIESTLKVYKDFYGRSAKGWLSSSLRGTPNTPQILAENGCIFYCDIMNDDQPYLIDTDSGPIVSTPYTNEINDFTILTRRGHTTDEMRDILIEELKVLHHEASKNKTGKMMNVGLHPHVTGRAYRIRAVKEFLDYAKTLDGVWFATREEIAEWYLKNGKGHIA
;
A
#
# COMPACT_ATOMS: atom_id res chain seq x y z
N MET A 1 -7.03 -5.74 -19.33
CA MET A 1 -7.28 -4.70 -18.32
C MET A 1 -7.98 -3.55 -18.98
N ASN A 2 -9.05 -3.03 -18.34
CA ASN A 2 -9.95 -2.05 -18.93
C ASN A 2 -9.55 -0.62 -18.53
N TYR A 3 -8.33 -0.21 -18.84
CA TYR A 3 -7.91 1.18 -18.79
C TYR A 3 -7.19 1.60 -20.06
N LYS A 4 -7.28 2.87 -20.41
CA LYS A 4 -6.67 3.39 -21.62
C LYS A 4 -5.19 3.68 -21.41
N TYR A 5 -4.37 3.33 -22.40
CA TYR A 5 -3.00 3.86 -22.47
C TYR A 5 -3.05 5.38 -22.65
N SER A 6 -2.35 6.10 -21.80
CA SER A 6 -2.24 7.55 -21.90
C SER A 6 -0.84 8.00 -21.51
N ALA A 7 -0.08 8.54 -22.45
CA ALA A 7 1.24 9.06 -22.15
C ALA A 7 1.14 10.43 -21.46
N PHE A 8 1.91 10.61 -20.40
CA PHE A 8 1.90 11.78 -19.53
C PHE A 8 1.87 13.16 -20.25
N PRO A 9 2.66 13.42 -21.32
CA PRO A 9 2.68 14.75 -21.96
C PRO A 9 1.37 15.16 -22.66
N PHE A 10 0.49 14.17 -22.93
CA PHE A 10 -0.74 14.38 -23.69
C PHE A 10 -1.99 14.39 -22.82
N ARG A 11 -1.82 14.32 -21.50
CA ARG A 11 -2.95 14.33 -20.53
C ARG A 11 -3.46 15.73 -20.24
N GLY A 12 -4.71 15.81 -19.85
CA GLY A 12 -5.25 16.98 -19.18
C GLY A 12 -4.49 17.31 -17.88
N LYS A 13 -4.60 18.54 -17.43
CA LYS A 13 -3.91 18.94 -16.18
C LYS A 13 -4.68 18.47 -14.97
N LEU A 14 -4.03 17.71 -14.12
CA LEU A 14 -4.53 17.29 -12.81
C LEU A 14 -4.25 18.41 -11.80
N LYS A 15 -5.26 18.85 -11.06
CA LYS A 15 -5.10 19.89 -10.03
C LYS A 15 -5.60 19.35 -8.70
N TRP A 16 -4.71 19.11 -7.78
CA TRP A 16 -5.06 18.67 -6.44
C TRP A 16 -5.79 19.75 -5.63
N PRO A 17 -6.46 19.38 -4.52
CA PRO A 17 -7.01 20.36 -3.58
C PRO A 17 -5.95 21.37 -3.13
N ASN A 18 -6.37 22.63 -2.89
CA ASN A 18 -5.50 23.70 -2.42
C ASN A 18 -4.26 23.94 -3.28
N ASP A 19 -4.36 23.70 -4.60
CA ASP A 19 -3.25 23.81 -5.55
C ASP A 19 -2.01 22.98 -5.17
N ALA A 20 -2.21 21.88 -4.43
CA ALA A 20 -1.11 20.99 -4.08
C ALA A 20 -0.46 20.42 -5.34
N LYS A 21 0.85 20.24 -5.26
CA LYS A 21 1.69 19.73 -6.34
C LYS A 21 1.81 18.20 -6.24
N ILE A 22 1.95 17.71 -5.02
CA ILE A 22 2.14 16.30 -4.71
C ILE A 22 1.06 15.82 -3.74
N ALA A 23 0.39 14.74 -4.08
CA ALA A 23 -0.35 13.92 -3.14
C ALA A 23 0.61 12.84 -2.61
N LEU A 24 1.09 13.01 -1.38
CA LEU A 24 2.02 12.09 -0.73
C LEU A 24 1.25 11.09 0.11
N ILE A 25 1.36 9.81 -0.25
CA ILE A 25 0.72 8.70 0.43
C ILE A 25 1.78 7.91 1.21
N LEU A 26 1.53 7.70 2.49
CA LEU A 26 2.33 6.82 3.33
C LEU A 26 1.55 5.53 3.54
N THR A 27 2.00 4.43 2.95
CA THR A 27 1.34 3.13 3.09
C THR A 27 2.04 2.30 4.15
N LEU A 28 1.31 1.92 5.18
CA LEU A 28 1.79 1.08 6.28
C LEU A 28 1.16 -0.30 6.18
N ASN A 29 1.98 -1.33 5.95
CA ASN A 29 1.51 -2.69 5.69
C ASN A 29 1.48 -3.50 6.99
N LEU A 30 0.28 -3.86 7.47
CA LEU A 30 0.03 -4.70 8.65
C LEU A 30 -0.29 -6.13 8.19
N GLU A 31 0.76 -6.87 7.89
CA GLU A 31 0.67 -8.20 7.29
C GLU A 31 0.58 -9.31 8.34
N TYR A 32 -0.31 -10.27 8.10
CA TYR A 32 -0.40 -11.50 8.88
C TYR A 32 0.28 -12.64 8.12
N TRP A 33 1.23 -13.29 8.80
CA TRP A 33 1.98 -14.42 8.29
C TRP A 33 1.67 -15.67 9.10
N ASP A 34 1.30 -16.75 8.42
CA ASP A 34 0.97 -18.01 9.08
C ASP A 34 2.15 -18.98 9.00
N MET A 35 2.83 -19.18 10.12
CA MET A 35 4.00 -20.07 10.20
C MET A 35 3.68 -21.51 9.76
N ILE A 36 2.47 -22.00 10.04
CA ILE A 36 2.10 -23.39 9.73
C ILE A 36 1.90 -23.56 8.23
N LYS A 37 1.24 -22.63 7.57
CA LYS A 37 1.08 -22.66 6.10
C LYS A 37 2.42 -22.55 5.38
N ASP A 38 3.32 -21.73 5.90
CA ASP A 38 4.65 -21.51 5.34
C ASP A 38 5.53 -22.77 5.40
N THR A 39 5.16 -23.79 6.18
CA THR A 39 5.92 -25.06 6.23
C THR A 39 5.79 -25.92 4.99
N ASN A 40 4.78 -25.69 4.16
CA ASN A 40 4.55 -26.48 2.96
C ASN A 40 5.42 -26.06 1.77
N GLU A 41 5.89 -24.81 1.79
CA GLU A 41 6.69 -24.22 0.75
C GLU A 41 8.02 -23.73 1.37
N PRO A 42 9.18 -24.16 0.83
CA PRO A 42 10.47 -23.73 1.33
C PRO A 42 10.73 -22.24 1.05
N TYR A 43 10.00 -21.68 0.10
CA TYR A 43 10.04 -20.30 -0.30
C TYR A 43 8.66 -19.69 -0.23
N TYR A 44 8.59 -18.56 0.45
CA TYR A 44 7.36 -17.83 0.61
C TYR A 44 7.20 -16.79 -0.48
N ALA A 45 6.12 -16.89 -1.26
CA ALA A 45 5.90 -16.03 -2.42
C ALA A 45 5.75 -14.53 -2.08
N GLY A 46 5.41 -14.22 -0.84
CA GLY A 46 5.18 -12.83 -0.38
C GLY A 46 6.42 -12.04 -0.03
N GLY A 47 7.60 -12.64 -0.04
CA GLY A 47 8.80 -11.85 0.25
C GLY A 47 10.04 -12.66 0.55
N PRO A 48 11.22 -12.07 0.35
CA PRO A 48 12.47 -12.70 0.69
C PRO A 48 12.57 -12.92 2.18
N ALA A 49 13.21 -14.01 2.52
CA ALA A 49 13.68 -14.28 3.85
C ALA A 49 14.76 -13.28 4.25
N VAL A 50 14.86 -12.98 5.53
CA VAL A 50 16.01 -12.25 6.08
C VAL A 50 17.27 -13.11 6.08
N LEU A 51 17.08 -14.43 6.14
CA LEU A 51 18.16 -15.40 5.97
C LEU A 51 18.22 -15.83 4.50
N PRO A 52 19.42 -15.89 3.90
CA PRO A 52 19.58 -16.14 2.47
C PRO A 52 19.28 -17.60 2.06
N ASP A 53 19.44 -18.54 2.98
CA ASP A 53 19.28 -19.96 2.68
C ASP A 53 17.82 -20.39 2.83
N LEU A 54 17.30 -21.00 1.76
CA LEU A 54 15.97 -21.60 1.79
C LEU A 54 16.01 -22.92 2.59
N LEU A 55 15.04 -23.10 3.48
CA LEU A 55 14.85 -24.36 4.16
C LEU A 55 14.19 -25.39 3.23
N PRO A 56 14.51 -26.70 3.39
CA PRO A 56 13.75 -27.75 2.72
C PRO A 56 12.25 -27.64 3.04
N GLY A 57 11.40 -28.09 2.12
CA GLY A 57 9.95 -28.09 2.33
C GLY A 57 9.55 -28.84 3.63
N LYS A 58 8.44 -28.43 4.21
CA LYS A 58 7.87 -28.98 5.46
C LYS A 58 8.64 -28.67 6.75
N ILE A 59 9.59 -27.77 6.70
CA ILE A 59 10.28 -27.25 7.89
C ILE A 59 9.80 -25.83 8.13
N ALA A 60 9.31 -25.55 9.34
CA ALA A 60 8.88 -24.21 9.72
C ALA A 60 10.10 -23.27 9.72
N ASP A 61 10.00 -22.19 8.93
CA ASP A 61 11.04 -21.15 8.90
C ASP A 61 10.86 -20.19 10.10
N PHE A 62 11.14 -20.72 11.29
CA PHE A 62 10.98 -20.00 12.54
C PHE A 62 11.77 -18.68 12.62
N PRO A 63 13.03 -18.60 12.14
CA PRO A 63 13.75 -17.32 12.11
C PRO A 63 13.07 -16.24 11.26
N ASN A 64 12.62 -16.58 10.05
CA ASN A 64 11.94 -15.62 9.19
C ASN A 64 10.54 -15.26 9.71
N PHE A 65 9.82 -16.22 10.28
CA PHE A 65 8.55 -15.94 10.94
C PHE A 65 8.72 -14.95 12.10
N THR A 66 9.65 -15.21 12.99
CA THR A 66 9.90 -14.34 14.17
C THR A 66 10.47 -12.98 13.78
N TRP A 67 11.24 -12.89 12.69
CA TRP A 67 11.68 -11.62 12.13
C TRP A 67 10.50 -10.74 11.69
N ARG A 68 9.50 -11.33 11.03
CA ARG A 68 8.27 -10.63 10.63
C ARG A 68 7.40 -10.30 11.85
N GLU A 69 7.29 -11.24 12.78
CA GLU A 69 6.52 -11.05 14.03
C GLU A 69 7.06 -9.88 14.87
N TYR A 70 8.38 -9.62 14.85
CA TYR A 70 8.96 -8.43 15.46
C TYR A 70 8.26 -7.15 14.98
N GLY A 71 7.90 -7.08 13.70
CA GLY A 71 7.16 -5.95 13.13
C GLY A 71 5.86 -5.71 13.88
N LEU A 72 5.06 -6.74 14.08
CA LEU A 72 3.77 -6.64 14.75
C LEU A 72 3.86 -6.46 16.27
N ARG A 73 4.95 -6.95 16.90
CA ARG A 73 5.15 -6.86 18.35
C ARG A 73 5.79 -5.54 18.78
N VAL A 74 6.73 -5.02 18.00
CA VAL A 74 7.57 -3.89 18.38
C VAL A 74 7.63 -2.81 17.31
N GLY A 75 7.94 -3.17 16.06
CA GLY A 75 8.21 -2.23 14.99
C GLY A 75 7.05 -1.32 14.66
N ILE A 76 5.84 -1.85 14.68
CA ILE A 76 4.61 -1.13 14.37
C ILE A 76 4.38 0.05 15.34
N TRP A 77 4.67 -0.13 16.62
CA TRP A 77 4.46 0.91 17.62
C TRP A 77 5.38 2.11 17.43
N ARG A 78 6.62 1.89 16.94
CA ARG A 78 7.51 2.99 16.55
C ARG A 78 7.02 3.75 15.33
N LEU A 79 6.42 3.05 14.36
CA LEU A 79 5.83 3.68 13.19
C LEU A 79 4.57 4.46 13.58
N PHE A 80 3.72 3.90 14.45
CA PHE A 80 2.56 4.62 14.97
C PHE A 80 2.96 5.92 15.69
N GLU A 81 3.94 5.84 16.59
CA GLU A 81 4.48 7.01 17.28
C GLU A 81 5.06 8.04 16.27
N CYS A 82 5.86 7.58 15.31
CA CYS A 82 6.45 8.43 14.27
C CYS A 82 5.40 9.22 13.48
N PHE A 83 4.31 8.57 13.06
CA PHE A 83 3.24 9.23 12.32
C PHE A 83 2.41 10.17 13.19
N ASN A 84 2.15 9.81 14.44
CA ASN A 84 1.46 10.68 15.39
C ASN A 84 2.28 11.93 15.70
N GLU A 85 3.58 11.79 16.00
CA GLU A 85 4.50 12.92 16.21
C GLU A 85 4.57 13.83 14.97
N ALA A 86 4.55 13.21 13.80
CA ALA A 86 4.52 13.93 12.54
C ALA A 86 3.15 14.59 12.24
N GLY A 87 2.07 14.22 12.91
CA GLY A 87 0.71 14.67 12.62
C GLY A 87 0.22 14.24 11.22
N VAL A 88 0.68 13.07 10.74
CA VAL A 88 0.37 12.54 9.41
C VAL A 88 -0.44 11.26 9.53
N ARG A 89 -1.46 11.10 8.69
CA ARG A 89 -2.31 9.91 8.66
C ARG A 89 -1.86 8.98 7.53
N PRO A 90 -1.31 7.79 7.83
CA PRO A 90 -0.99 6.80 6.81
C PRO A 90 -2.24 6.07 6.30
N SER A 91 -2.12 5.48 5.11
CA SER A 91 -3.03 4.44 4.61
C SER A 91 -2.56 3.08 5.14
N CYS A 92 -3.30 2.50 6.07
CA CYS A 92 -2.95 1.21 6.67
C CYS A 92 -3.57 0.07 5.87
N THR A 93 -2.75 -0.69 5.16
CA THR A 93 -3.19 -1.95 4.56
C THR A 93 -3.16 -3.04 5.62
N ILE A 94 -4.25 -3.74 5.81
CA ILE A 94 -4.38 -4.70 6.92
C ILE A 94 -4.94 -6.01 6.37
N ASN A 95 -4.25 -7.15 6.56
CA ASN A 95 -4.88 -8.43 6.27
C ASN A 95 -6.06 -8.68 7.21
N ALA A 96 -7.14 -9.29 6.71
CA ALA A 96 -8.32 -9.59 7.53
C ALA A 96 -7.95 -10.41 8.78
N LYS A 97 -7.05 -11.35 8.65
CA LYS A 97 -6.56 -12.20 9.74
C LYS A 97 -5.78 -11.41 10.80
N THR A 98 -5.13 -10.29 10.44
CA THR A 98 -4.54 -9.36 11.42
C THR A 98 -5.62 -8.76 12.32
N ALA A 99 -6.78 -8.37 11.78
CA ALA A 99 -7.87 -7.85 12.57
C ALA A 99 -8.45 -8.90 13.53
N LEU A 100 -8.54 -10.15 13.08
CA LEU A 100 -9.07 -11.26 13.89
C LEU A 100 -8.11 -11.72 15.00
N GLU A 101 -6.82 -11.89 14.65
CA GLU A 101 -5.82 -12.48 15.53
C GLU A 101 -5.03 -11.45 16.36
N ARG A 102 -5.03 -10.20 15.93
CA ARG A 102 -4.31 -9.08 16.54
C ARG A 102 -5.18 -7.82 16.60
N PRO A 103 -6.40 -7.89 17.20
CA PRO A 103 -7.39 -6.83 17.13
C PRO A 103 -6.87 -5.47 17.62
N GLN A 104 -5.96 -5.44 18.61
CA GLN A 104 -5.36 -4.20 19.11
C GLN A 104 -4.52 -3.47 18.03
N LEU A 105 -3.89 -4.21 17.12
CA LEU A 105 -3.11 -3.61 16.03
C LEU A 105 -4.01 -3.03 14.94
N ALA A 106 -5.09 -3.74 14.62
CA ALA A 106 -6.05 -3.30 13.61
C ALA A 106 -6.92 -2.14 14.10
N LYS A 107 -7.23 -2.12 15.40
CA LYS A 107 -8.03 -1.06 16.00
C LYS A 107 -7.27 0.27 16.16
N TYR A 108 -5.98 0.24 16.41
CA TYR A 108 -5.18 1.46 16.64
C TYR A 108 -5.27 2.47 15.50
N PRO A 109 -5.09 2.11 14.22
CA PRO A 109 -5.30 3.04 13.11
C PRO A 109 -6.72 3.61 13.06
N ASP A 110 -7.72 2.79 13.32
CA ASP A 110 -9.13 3.19 13.32
C ASP A 110 -9.42 4.21 14.45
N ASP A 111 -8.96 3.94 15.67
CA ASP A 111 -9.10 4.84 16.82
C ASP A 111 -8.41 6.20 16.59
N ASN A 112 -7.41 6.26 15.71
CA ASN A 112 -6.69 7.49 15.32
C ASN A 112 -7.21 8.12 14.03
N ASN A 113 -8.33 7.66 13.48
CA ASN A 113 -8.91 8.13 12.22
C ASN A 113 -7.94 8.03 11.02
N TRP A 114 -7.11 6.98 10.99
CA TRP A 114 -6.27 6.67 9.85
C TRP A 114 -7.06 5.85 8.83
N GLU A 115 -6.63 5.89 7.58
CA GLU A 115 -7.26 5.10 6.54
C GLU A 115 -6.99 3.60 6.71
N ILE A 116 -8.03 2.80 6.55
CA ILE A 116 -7.96 1.33 6.53
C ILE A 116 -8.20 0.84 5.12
N VAL A 117 -7.22 0.14 4.55
CA VAL A 117 -7.28 -0.43 3.21
C VAL A 117 -7.28 -1.96 3.32
N ALA A 118 -8.21 -2.62 2.64
CA ALA A 118 -8.29 -4.07 2.64
C ALA A 118 -7.10 -4.70 1.91
N HIS A 119 -6.56 -5.80 2.48
CA HIS A 119 -5.31 -6.41 2.04
C HIS A 119 -5.34 -7.94 2.12
N ASN A 120 -6.09 -8.59 1.27
CA ASN A 120 -6.37 -10.02 1.31
C ASN A 120 -6.77 -10.56 2.69
N TYR A 121 -7.09 -11.84 2.77
CA TYR A 121 -7.41 -12.48 4.04
C TYR A 121 -6.15 -12.65 4.90
N GLU A 122 -5.08 -13.13 4.31
CA GLU A 122 -3.74 -13.25 4.91
C GLU A 122 -2.65 -13.01 3.86
N GLN A 123 -1.41 -12.78 4.28
CA GLN A 123 -0.34 -12.38 3.36
C GLN A 123 0.06 -13.48 2.38
N GLY A 124 -0.03 -14.75 2.78
CA GLY A 124 0.33 -15.90 1.94
C GLY A 124 -0.71 -16.31 0.92
N GLU A 125 -1.90 -15.76 0.97
CA GLU A 125 -2.99 -16.10 0.07
C GLU A 125 -3.02 -15.15 -1.13
N LEU A 126 -2.24 -15.48 -2.16
CA LEU A 126 -2.09 -14.65 -3.35
C LEU A 126 -3.25 -14.91 -4.33
N LEU A 127 -3.93 -13.87 -4.80
CA LEU A 127 -5.02 -13.99 -5.77
C LEU A 127 -4.57 -14.60 -7.09
N THR A 128 -3.32 -14.37 -7.50
CA THR A 128 -2.73 -14.99 -8.69
C THR A 128 -2.64 -16.51 -8.62
N ASN A 129 -2.66 -17.12 -7.44
CA ASN A 129 -2.69 -18.58 -7.29
C ASN A 129 -4.01 -19.19 -7.77
N PHE A 130 -5.04 -18.37 -7.87
CA PHE A 130 -6.38 -18.74 -8.34
C PHE A 130 -6.67 -18.21 -9.75
N ASN A 131 -5.66 -17.76 -10.47
CA ASN A 131 -5.82 -17.27 -11.83
C ASN A 131 -6.45 -18.35 -12.72
N GLY A 132 -7.64 -18.04 -13.26
CA GLY A 132 -8.49 -18.98 -13.97
C GLY A 132 -9.67 -19.53 -13.15
N ASP A 133 -9.65 -19.38 -11.84
CA ASP A 133 -10.80 -19.65 -10.95
C ASP A 133 -11.32 -18.34 -10.33
N ILE A 134 -12.12 -17.63 -11.11
CA ILE A 134 -12.70 -16.32 -10.71
C ILE A 134 -13.57 -16.48 -9.46
N GLN A 135 -14.24 -17.63 -9.30
CA GLN A 135 -15.11 -17.85 -8.14
C GLN A 135 -14.31 -17.91 -6.84
N LYS A 136 -13.17 -18.59 -6.85
CA LYS A 136 -12.27 -18.63 -5.70
C LYS A 136 -11.67 -17.28 -5.36
N GLU A 137 -11.26 -16.51 -6.37
CA GLU A 137 -10.79 -15.14 -6.17
C GLU A 137 -11.88 -14.27 -5.51
N ARG A 138 -13.11 -14.37 -6.00
CA ARG A 138 -14.28 -13.70 -5.45
C ARG A 138 -14.51 -14.06 -3.98
N GLU A 139 -14.51 -15.34 -3.64
CA GLU A 139 -14.72 -15.82 -2.28
C GLU A 139 -13.70 -15.23 -1.30
N ILE A 140 -12.43 -15.12 -1.70
CA ILE A 140 -11.37 -14.53 -0.87
C ILE A 140 -11.60 -13.04 -0.68
N ILE A 141 -11.91 -12.32 -1.75
CA ILE A 141 -12.18 -10.87 -1.67
C ILE A 141 -13.39 -10.62 -0.79
N GLU A 142 -14.51 -11.30 -1.03
CA GLU A 142 -15.75 -11.10 -0.28
C GLU A 142 -15.62 -11.50 1.19
N SER A 143 -14.94 -12.61 1.50
CA SER A 143 -14.68 -13.01 2.89
C SER A 143 -13.80 -12.00 3.61
N THR A 144 -12.79 -11.47 2.93
CA THR A 144 -11.94 -10.39 3.44
C THR A 144 -12.78 -9.16 3.76
N LEU A 145 -13.54 -8.65 2.78
CA LEU A 145 -14.38 -7.45 2.94
C LEU A 145 -15.44 -7.63 4.02
N LYS A 146 -15.97 -8.85 4.17
CA LYS A 146 -16.90 -9.17 5.27
C LYS A 146 -16.24 -9.00 6.64
N VAL A 147 -15.01 -9.48 6.84
CA VAL A 147 -14.29 -9.28 8.10
C VAL A 147 -14.12 -7.81 8.40
N TYR A 148 -13.78 -6.98 7.40
CA TYR A 148 -13.67 -5.54 7.60
C TYR A 148 -14.98 -4.90 8.04
N LYS A 149 -16.08 -5.26 7.36
CA LYS A 149 -17.39 -4.75 7.72
C LYS A 149 -17.80 -5.14 9.13
N ASP A 150 -17.54 -6.39 9.51
CA ASP A 150 -17.89 -6.91 10.85
C ASP A 150 -17.00 -6.27 11.94
N PHE A 151 -15.71 -6.06 11.66
CA PHE A 151 -14.75 -5.55 12.65
C PHE A 151 -14.83 -4.02 12.82
N TYR A 152 -14.91 -3.27 11.72
CA TYR A 152 -14.91 -1.79 11.74
C TYR A 152 -16.30 -1.16 11.68
N GLY A 153 -17.36 -1.96 11.51
CA GLY A 153 -18.73 -1.44 11.34
C GLY A 153 -18.99 -0.72 10.03
N ARG A 154 -18.02 -0.72 9.10
CA ARG A 154 -18.10 -0.08 7.78
C ARG A 154 -17.38 -0.90 6.72
N SER A 155 -17.82 -0.77 5.46
CA SER A 155 -17.17 -1.42 4.33
C SER A 155 -15.82 -0.76 4.00
N ALA A 156 -14.82 -1.56 3.63
CA ALA A 156 -13.57 -1.04 3.08
C ALA A 156 -13.84 -0.33 1.75
N LYS A 157 -13.19 0.81 1.53
CA LYS A 157 -13.33 1.61 0.31
C LYS A 157 -12.31 1.25 -0.76
N GLY A 158 -11.25 0.57 -0.40
CA GLY A 158 -10.20 0.23 -1.33
C GLY A 158 -9.44 -1.03 -0.98
N TRP A 159 -8.57 -1.41 -1.91
CA TRP A 159 -7.86 -2.67 -1.88
C TRP A 159 -6.42 -2.55 -2.38
N LEU A 160 -5.52 -3.20 -1.67
CA LEU A 160 -4.17 -3.56 -2.09
C LEU A 160 -4.02 -5.07 -1.94
N SER A 161 -3.76 -5.80 -3.02
CA SER A 161 -3.55 -7.25 -2.90
C SER A 161 -2.22 -7.57 -2.21
N SER A 162 -2.20 -8.64 -1.43
CA SER A 162 -0.97 -9.19 -0.87
C SER A 162 0.09 -9.33 -1.96
N SER A 163 1.27 -8.76 -1.73
CA SER A 163 2.40 -8.75 -2.68
C SER A 163 2.08 -8.18 -4.07
N LEU A 164 1.07 -7.32 -4.20
CA LEU A 164 0.58 -6.79 -5.48
C LEU A 164 0.14 -7.89 -6.47
N ARG A 165 -0.37 -9.01 -5.94
CA ARG A 165 -0.73 -10.20 -6.71
C ARG A 165 -2.23 -10.30 -6.98
N GLY A 166 -2.84 -9.18 -7.40
CA GLY A 166 -4.17 -9.19 -8.01
C GLY A 166 -4.16 -9.77 -9.42
N THR A 167 -5.34 -10.04 -9.96
CA THR A 167 -5.56 -10.53 -11.32
C THR A 167 -6.26 -9.47 -12.18
N PRO A 168 -6.38 -9.66 -13.49
CA PRO A 168 -7.19 -8.77 -14.32
C PRO A 168 -8.67 -8.69 -13.92
N ASN A 169 -9.17 -9.66 -13.14
CA ASN A 169 -10.57 -9.71 -12.68
C ASN A 169 -10.76 -8.96 -11.35
N THR A 170 -9.68 -8.77 -10.58
CA THR A 170 -9.75 -8.15 -9.25
C THR A 170 -10.49 -6.81 -9.25
N PRO A 171 -10.23 -5.84 -10.16
CA PRO A 171 -10.96 -4.57 -10.17
C PRO A 171 -12.46 -4.70 -10.35
N GLN A 172 -12.92 -5.65 -11.20
CA GLN A 172 -14.34 -5.92 -11.40
C GLN A 172 -15.00 -6.41 -10.11
N ILE A 173 -14.40 -7.41 -9.45
CA ILE A 173 -14.93 -7.97 -8.20
C ILE A 173 -14.98 -6.90 -7.09
N LEU A 174 -13.96 -6.05 -7.02
CA LEU A 174 -13.91 -4.95 -6.06
C LEU A 174 -15.00 -3.91 -6.29
N ALA A 175 -15.24 -3.51 -7.54
CA ALA A 175 -16.29 -2.57 -7.89
C ALA A 175 -17.69 -3.12 -7.57
N GLU A 176 -17.95 -4.41 -7.83
CA GLU A 176 -19.18 -5.11 -7.47
C GLU A 176 -19.43 -5.10 -5.94
N ASN A 177 -18.37 -5.06 -5.15
CA ASN A 177 -18.44 -5.01 -3.70
C ASN A 177 -18.34 -3.57 -3.12
N GLY A 178 -18.44 -2.54 -3.97
CA GLY A 178 -18.51 -1.14 -3.56
C GLY A 178 -17.17 -0.51 -3.18
N CYS A 179 -16.04 -1.13 -3.54
CA CYS A 179 -14.74 -0.47 -3.46
C CYS A 179 -14.62 0.61 -4.53
N ILE A 180 -14.01 1.73 -4.19
CA ILE A 180 -13.85 2.88 -5.08
C ILE A 180 -12.41 3.04 -5.59
N PHE A 181 -11.42 2.35 -4.98
CA PHE A 181 -10.05 2.38 -5.45
C PHE A 181 -9.32 1.05 -5.34
N TYR A 182 -8.31 0.89 -6.20
CA TYR A 182 -7.45 -0.27 -6.34
C TYR A 182 -5.99 0.15 -6.51
N CYS A 183 -5.05 -0.54 -5.83
CA CYS A 183 -3.69 -0.05 -5.67
C CYS A 183 -2.62 -0.82 -6.42
N ASP A 184 -2.88 -2.05 -6.87
CA ASP A 184 -1.84 -2.99 -7.34
C ASP A 184 -1.10 -2.56 -8.62
N ILE A 185 -1.65 -1.62 -9.37
CA ILE A 185 -1.10 -1.23 -10.67
C ILE A 185 0.03 -0.22 -10.46
N MET A 186 1.22 -0.52 -10.98
CA MET A 186 2.46 0.21 -10.72
C MET A 186 2.95 1.03 -11.93
N ASN A 187 2.03 1.59 -12.71
CA ASN A 187 2.38 2.12 -14.02
C ASN A 187 2.25 3.63 -14.16
N ASP A 188 2.00 4.36 -13.06
CA ASP A 188 1.71 5.79 -13.15
C ASP A 188 2.05 6.56 -11.85
N ASP A 189 2.33 7.86 -12.02
CA ASP A 189 2.47 8.86 -10.95
C ASP A 189 1.17 9.66 -10.75
N GLN A 190 0.07 9.27 -11.40
CA GLN A 190 -1.22 9.93 -11.31
C GLN A 190 -2.34 8.89 -11.23
N PRO A 191 -3.47 9.17 -10.57
CA PRO A 191 -4.61 8.28 -10.58
C PRO A 191 -5.29 8.28 -11.94
N TYR A 192 -6.01 7.21 -12.24
CA TYR A 192 -6.85 7.08 -13.42
C TYR A 192 -7.99 6.09 -13.18
N LEU A 193 -8.95 6.05 -14.10
CA LEU A 193 -10.09 5.15 -14.01
C LEU A 193 -9.77 3.80 -14.68
N ILE A 194 -10.21 2.74 -14.03
CA ILE A 194 -10.31 1.39 -14.58
C ILE A 194 -11.81 1.15 -14.81
N ASP A 195 -12.18 0.86 -16.04
CA ASP A 195 -13.57 0.58 -16.38
C ASP A 195 -13.97 -0.82 -15.90
N THR A 196 -15.14 -0.92 -15.28
CA THR A 196 -15.77 -2.17 -14.86
C THR A 196 -17.25 -2.16 -15.21
N ASP A 197 -17.90 -3.31 -15.27
CA ASP A 197 -19.33 -3.42 -15.55
C ASP A 197 -20.20 -2.81 -14.43
N SER A 198 -19.63 -2.67 -13.24
CA SER A 198 -20.30 -2.09 -12.05
C SER A 198 -19.99 -0.61 -11.82
N GLY A 199 -19.36 0.05 -12.79
CA GLY A 199 -18.89 1.42 -12.72
C GLY A 199 -17.37 1.50 -12.54
N PRO A 200 -16.78 2.67 -12.78
CA PRO A 200 -15.34 2.83 -12.74
C PRO A 200 -14.79 2.74 -11.30
N ILE A 201 -13.61 2.13 -11.17
CA ILE A 201 -12.82 2.13 -9.96
C ILE A 201 -11.53 2.94 -10.19
N VAL A 202 -11.09 3.71 -9.20
CA VAL A 202 -9.88 4.54 -9.33
C VAL A 202 -8.63 3.71 -9.09
N SER A 203 -7.70 3.68 -10.04
CA SER A 203 -6.34 3.25 -9.76
C SER A 203 -5.64 4.34 -8.94
N THR A 204 -5.17 3.99 -7.75
CA THR A 204 -4.26 4.78 -6.94
C THR A 204 -2.92 4.05 -6.89
N PRO A 205 -2.05 4.21 -7.91
CA PRO A 205 -0.89 3.35 -8.11
C PRO A 205 -0.02 3.22 -6.86
N TYR A 206 0.33 1.97 -6.56
CA TYR A 206 1.37 1.65 -5.59
C TYR A 206 2.70 1.48 -6.35
N THR A 207 3.82 1.50 -5.67
CA THR A 207 5.11 1.20 -6.31
C THR A 207 6.00 0.34 -5.43
N ASN A 208 6.70 -0.61 -6.05
CA ASN A 208 7.78 -1.34 -5.40
C ASN A 208 9.13 -0.60 -5.45
N GLU A 209 9.23 0.50 -6.22
CA GLU A 209 10.47 1.29 -6.28
C GLU A 209 10.71 2.05 -4.97
N ILE A 210 9.68 2.72 -4.47
CA ILE A 210 9.70 3.51 -3.23
C ILE A 210 9.05 2.70 -2.11
N ASN A 211 9.63 1.54 -1.84
CA ASN A 211 9.16 0.59 -0.85
C ASN A 211 10.36 0.12 0.00
N ASP A 212 10.23 0.21 1.32
CA ASP A 212 11.31 -0.09 2.27
C ASP A 212 11.84 -1.51 2.14
N PHE A 213 10.96 -2.47 1.86
CA PHE A 213 11.33 -3.85 1.66
C PHE A 213 12.23 -4.01 0.42
N THR A 214 11.88 -3.36 -0.68
CA THR A 214 12.70 -3.36 -1.90
C THR A 214 14.02 -2.64 -1.68
N ILE A 215 13.99 -1.44 -1.11
CA ILE A 215 15.18 -0.62 -0.90
C ILE A 215 16.14 -1.30 0.07
N LEU A 216 15.68 -1.63 1.27
CA LEU A 216 16.55 -2.09 2.36
C LEU A 216 16.84 -3.59 2.33
N THR A 217 15.88 -4.41 1.88
CA THR A 217 16.02 -5.87 1.98
C THR A 217 16.42 -6.52 0.66
N ARG A 218 15.82 -6.12 -0.46
CA ARG A 218 16.16 -6.68 -1.76
C ARG A 218 17.42 -6.07 -2.39
N ARG A 219 17.52 -4.73 -2.34
CA ARG A 219 18.65 -3.99 -2.93
C ARG A 219 19.80 -3.76 -1.96
N GLY A 220 19.59 -3.99 -0.65
CA GLY A 220 20.62 -3.89 0.38
C GLY A 220 21.09 -2.47 0.70
N HIS A 221 20.29 -1.46 0.38
CA HIS A 221 20.61 -0.07 0.72
C HIS A 221 20.64 0.17 2.23
N THR A 222 21.44 1.13 2.63
CA THR A 222 21.55 1.61 4.01
C THR A 222 20.34 2.48 4.39
N THR A 223 20.21 2.79 5.67
CA THR A 223 19.18 3.71 6.18
C THR A 223 19.32 5.12 5.57
N ASP A 224 20.55 5.60 5.40
CA ASP A 224 20.80 6.92 4.82
C ASP A 224 20.46 6.94 3.33
N GLU A 225 20.84 5.92 2.57
CA GLU A 225 20.47 5.79 1.16
C GLU A 225 18.95 5.70 0.98
N MET A 226 18.24 4.98 1.85
CA MET A 226 16.76 4.99 1.81
C MET A 226 16.21 6.40 2.00
N ARG A 227 16.66 7.13 3.02
CA ARG A 227 16.24 8.53 3.22
C ARG A 227 16.49 9.37 1.98
N ASP A 228 17.68 9.26 1.40
CA ASP A 228 18.08 10.06 0.25
C ASP A 228 17.25 9.72 -1.00
N ILE A 229 16.95 8.43 -1.22
CA ILE A 229 16.04 7.98 -2.29
C ILE A 229 14.65 8.59 -2.11
N LEU A 230 14.09 8.54 -0.91
CA LEU A 230 12.76 9.11 -0.65
C LEU A 230 12.74 10.63 -0.89
N ILE A 231 13.78 11.35 -0.47
CA ILE A 231 13.90 12.79 -0.64
C ILE A 231 14.08 13.15 -2.12
N GLU A 232 14.94 12.46 -2.84
CA GLU A 232 15.18 12.75 -4.26
C GLU A 232 13.94 12.45 -5.12
N GLU A 233 13.23 11.37 -4.86
CA GLU A 233 11.96 11.08 -5.54
C GLU A 233 10.96 12.22 -5.34
N LEU A 234 10.78 12.67 -4.09
CA LEU A 234 9.88 13.78 -3.79
C LEU A 234 10.30 15.08 -4.46
N LYS A 235 11.60 15.40 -4.47
CA LYS A 235 12.13 16.60 -5.11
C LYS A 235 11.84 16.62 -6.61
N VAL A 236 12.14 15.51 -7.30
CA VAL A 236 11.95 15.42 -8.75
C VAL A 236 10.48 15.51 -9.10
N LEU A 237 9.61 14.73 -8.44
CA LEU A 237 8.16 14.80 -8.67
C LEU A 237 7.59 16.19 -8.39
N HIS A 238 8.03 16.84 -7.33
CA HIS A 238 7.60 18.20 -6.98
C HIS A 238 8.06 19.24 -8.03
N HIS A 239 9.30 19.13 -8.52
CA HIS A 239 9.81 19.96 -9.60
C HIS A 239 9.00 19.77 -10.88
N GLU A 240 8.76 18.51 -11.27
CA GLU A 240 7.96 18.19 -12.45
C GLU A 240 6.51 18.66 -12.35
N ALA A 241 5.88 18.48 -11.20
CA ALA A 241 4.53 18.98 -10.96
C ALA A 241 4.45 20.50 -11.11
N SER A 242 5.42 21.21 -10.57
CA SER A 242 5.52 22.68 -10.68
C SER A 242 5.75 23.12 -12.12
N LYS A 243 6.73 22.52 -12.82
CA LYS A 243 7.09 22.82 -14.21
C LYS A 243 5.94 22.56 -15.17
N ASN A 244 5.29 21.41 -15.01
CA ASN A 244 4.21 20.97 -15.90
C ASN A 244 2.84 21.50 -15.49
N LYS A 245 2.72 22.16 -14.34
CA LYS A 245 1.45 22.66 -13.76
C LYS A 245 0.40 21.57 -13.68
N THR A 246 0.78 20.39 -13.20
CA THR A 246 -0.08 19.23 -13.06
C THR A 246 0.33 18.41 -11.84
N GLY A 247 -0.62 18.04 -11.01
CA GLY A 247 -0.37 17.30 -9.79
C GLY A 247 0.17 15.90 -10.06
N LYS A 248 1.00 15.41 -9.14
CA LYS A 248 1.53 14.06 -9.13
C LYS A 248 1.23 13.35 -7.81
N MET A 249 1.40 12.06 -7.78
CA MET A 249 1.35 11.24 -6.57
C MET A 249 2.75 10.71 -6.25
N MET A 250 3.01 10.53 -4.97
CA MET A 250 4.13 9.73 -4.48
C MET A 250 3.61 8.78 -3.43
N ASN A 251 3.90 7.49 -3.56
CA ASN A 251 3.58 6.50 -2.54
C ASN A 251 4.85 5.95 -1.90
N VAL A 252 4.91 5.92 -0.58
CA VAL A 252 5.98 5.29 0.20
C VAL A 252 5.42 4.06 0.89
N GLY A 253 5.91 2.88 0.55
CA GLY A 253 5.52 1.62 1.18
C GLY A 253 6.42 1.27 2.36
N LEU A 254 5.83 1.02 3.53
CA LEU A 254 6.53 0.72 4.77
C LEU A 254 6.03 -0.57 5.41
N HIS A 255 6.98 -1.37 5.91
CA HIS A 255 6.70 -2.63 6.61
C HIS A 255 7.25 -2.57 8.04
N PRO A 256 6.44 -2.89 9.06
CA PRO A 256 6.87 -2.77 10.46
C PRO A 256 8.10 -3.59 10.82
N HIS A 257 8.28 -4.76 10.21
CA HIS A 257 9.45 -5.62 10.43
C HIS A 257 10.71 -5.12 9.72
N VAL A 258 10.57 -4.22 8.74
CA VAL A 258 11.68 -3.60 8.00
C VAL A 258 12.03 -2.26 8.62
N THR A 259 11.18 -1.25 8.45
CA THR A 259 11.47 0.13 8.87
C THR A 259 11.17 0.38 10.34
N GLY A 260 10.33 -0.44 11.00
CA GLY A 260 10.09 -0.34 12.44
C GLY A 260 11.28 -0.74 13.32
N ARG A 261 12.46 -1.04 12.75
CA ARG A 261 13.72 -1.24 13.49
C ARG A 261 14.24 0.08 14.04
N ALA A 262 14.82 0.04 15.26
CA ALA A 262 15.22 1.24 15.97
C ALA A 262 16.17 2.16 15.18
N TYR A 263 17.08 1.60 14.37
CA TYR A 263 18.00 2.39 13.56
C TYR A 263 17.40 2.86 12.22
N ARG A 264 16.37 2.16 11.70
CA ARG A 264 15.78 2.45 10.38
C ARG A 264 14.67 3.50 10.43
N ILE A 265 13.98 3.63 11.56
CA ILE A 265 12.88 4.60 11.70
C ILE A 265 13.33 6.05 11.44
N ARG A 266 14.62 6.33 11.64
CA ARG A 266 15.21 7.65 11.38
C ARG A 266 15.02 8.10 9.93
N ALA A 267 15.13 7.20 8.96
CA ALA A 267 14.92 7.55 7.55
C ALA A 267 13.51 8.10 7.29
N VAL A 268 12.50 7.52 7.93
CA VAL A 268 11.11 7.98 7.80
C VAL A 268 10.92 9.33 8.49
N LYS A 269 11.45 9.50 9.72
CA LYS A 269 11.36 10.77 10.45
C LYS A 269 11.98 11.93 9.64
N GLU A 270 13.22 11.76 9.18
CA GLU A 270 13.93 12.76 8.38
C GLU A 270 13.25 13.05 7.04
N PHE A 271 12.69 12.04 6.39
CA PHE A 271 11.90 12.22 5.17
C PHE A 271 10.63 13.03 5.42
N LEU A 272 9.87 12.72 6.49
CA LEU A 272 8.67 13.45 6.85
C LEU A 272 8.97 14.91 7.21
N ASP A 273 10.05 15.14 7.95
CA ASP A 273 10.49 16.50 8.28
C ASP A 273 10.82 17.28 7.01
N TYR A 274 11.54 16.66 6.07
CA TYR A 274 11.83 17.27 4.78
C TYR A 274 10.54 17.55 3.97
N ALA A 275 9.64 16.58 3.86
CA ALA A 275 8.41 16.72 3.09
C ALA A 275 7.53 17.89 3.60
N LYS A 276 7.55 18.15 4.90
CA LYS A 276 6.84 19.29 5.52
C LYS A 276 7.45 20.65 5.21
N THR A 277 8.70 20.71 4.78
CA THR A 277 9.33 21.98 4.36
C THR A 277 8.93 22.40 2.97
N LEU A 278 8.35 21.49 2.17
CA LEU A 278 7.97 21.77 0.80
C LEU A 278 6.54 22.30 0.71
N ASP A 279 6.41 23.38 -0.05
CA ASP A 279 5.14 23.99 -0.38
C ASP A 279 4.32 23.09 -1.32
N GLY A 280 3.03 22.90 -1.03
CA GLY A 280 2.13 22.14 -1.91
C GLY A 280 2.29 20.62 -1.82
N VAL A 281 2.81 20.08 -0.72
CA VAL A 281 2.70 18.66 -0.40
C VAL A 281 1.43 18.43 0.40
N TRP A 282 0.53 17.64 -0.16
CA TRP A 282 -0.69 17.17 0.47
C TRP A 282 -0.45 15.75 0.99
N PHE A 283 -0.36 15.57 2.30
CA PHE A 283 -0.35 14.27 2.94
C PHE A 283 -1.76 13.67 2.81
N ALA A 284 -1.94 12.84 1.80
CA ALA A 284 -3.23 12.33 1.37
C ALA A 284 -3.41 10.86 1.76
N THR A 285 -4.65 10.48 2.03
CA THR A 285 -5.06 9.08 2.00
C THR A 285 -5.48 8.67 0.59
N ARG A 286 -5.55 7.38 0.33
CA ARG A 286 -5.98 6.86 -0.97
C ARG A 286 -7.46 7.11 -1.24
N GLU A 287 -8.29 7.03 -0.20
CA GLU A 287 -9.72 7.35 -0.28
C GLU A 287 -9.93 8.82 -0.66
N GLU A 288 -9.21 9.75 -0.01
CA GLU A 288 -9.27 11.17 -0.36
C GLU A 288 -8.89 11.44 -1.82
N ILE A 289 -7.85 10.76 -2.33
CA ILE A 289 -7.45 10.84 -3.73
C ILE A 289 -8.52 10.27 -4.66
N ALA A 290 -9.06 9.10 -4.33
CA ALA A 290 -10.07 8.43 -5.15
C ALA A 290 -11.36 9.23 -5.21
N GLU A 291 -11.87 9.70 -4.09
CA GLU A 291 -13.08 10.53 -4.03
C GLU A 291 -12.90 11.84 -4.81
N TRP A 292 -11.72 12.47 -4.62
CA TRP A 292 -11.40 13.67 -5.37
C TRP A 292 -11.35 13.41 -6.87
N TYR A 293 -10.71 12.31 -7.29
CA TYR A 293 -10.54 11.97 -8.71
C TYR A 293 -11.86 11.59 -9.37
N LEU A 294 -12.73 10.83 -8.72
CA LEU A 294 -14.07 10.53 -9.20
C LEU A 294 -14.89 11.80 -9.47
N LYS A 295 -14.72 12.81 -8.65
CA LYS A 295 -15.42 14.08 -8.76
C LYS A 295 -14.80 15.05 -9.78
N ASN A 296 -13.48 15.11 -9.87
CA ASN A 296 -12.73 16.16 -10.56
C ASN A 296 -11.84 15.67 -11.71
N GLY A 297 -11.65 14.35 -11.87
CA GLY A 297 -10.73 13.77 -12.85
C GLY A 297 -11.24 13.76 -14.29
N LYS A 298 -12.46 14.26 -14.54
CA LYS A 298 -13.04 14.30 -15.90
C LYS A 298 -12.16 15.10 -16.85
N GLY A 299 -11.74 14.46 -17.96
CA GLY A 299 -10.89 15.10 -18.98
C GLY A 299 -9.38 15.06 -18.66
N HIS A 300 -8.97 14.42 -17.55
CA HIS A 300 -7.56 14.19 -17.25
C HIS A 300 -6.94 13.15 -18.19
N ILE A 301 -7.57 11.99 -18.30
CA ILE A 301 -7.23 10.95 -19.29
C ILE A 301 -8.42 10.82 -20.25
N ALA A 302 -8.15 11.05 -21.53
CA ALA A 302 -9.17 11.07 -22.58
C ALA A 302 -9.56 9.67 -23.05
#